data_969f28f037c5f5d39fc4e46d21dc2b48
#
_entry.id   969f28f037c5f5d39fc4e46d21dc2b48
#
_cell.length_a   1.000
_cell.length_b   1.000
_cell.length_c   1.000
_cell.angle_alpha   90.00
_cell.angle_beta   90.00
_cell.angle_gamma   90.00
#
_symmetry.space_group_name_H-M   'P 1'
#
loop_
_entity.id
_entity.type
_entity.pdbx_description
1 polymer ?
#
loop_
_entity_poly.entity_id
_entity_poly.type
_entity_poly.pdbx_seq_one_letter_code
_entity_poly.pdbx_strand_id
1 'polypeptide(L)'
;NLLRLRNGDLALFHCQKNTESSDCRVMMRISADDGKTWSAGKQLSPAGKYTGLTNGRCIRLRTGRILLEAWQGGDSYCVLSDDDGKTWRDGQRVRPAKGKCYEPACIELSDGRVMILMRTGLGGQYKSLSKDGGETWTEPVPTPLTGSDAPVAITRIPTTGDLLAIWNHNPGSKRRNPLTAAISKDEGETWTNFRNVEDTPADDAWAYPAVTWVGDRALITYFNYKGGLSLKLRSLPAGWFY
;
A
#
# COMPACT_ATOMS: atom_id res chain seq x y z
N ASN A 1 0.84 3.53 -9.53
CA ASN A 1 0.15 4.44 -8.63
C ASN A 1 -0.19 5.74 -9.33
N LEU A 2 -1.40 6.26 -9.16
CA LEU A 2 -1.85 7.53 -9.74
C LEU A 2 -2.20 8.51 -8.62
N LEU A 3 -1.82 9.77 -8.80
CA LEU A 3 -2.18 10.86 -7.91
C LEU A 3 -2.50 12.12 -8.73
N ARG A 4 -3.60 12.80 -8.40
CA ARG A 4 -3.86 14.13 -8.97
C ARG A 4 -3.08 15.18 -8.18
N LEU A 5 -2.30 15.97 -8.89
CA LEU A 5 -1.56 17.11 -8.35
C LEU A 5 -2.47 18.33 -8.17
N ARG A 6 -2.03 19.33 -7.38
CA ARG A 6 -2.84 20.52 -7.09
C ARG A 6 -3.12 21.39 -8.30
N ASN A 7 -2.23 21.35 -9.30
CA ASN A 7 -2.43 22.08 -10.57
C ASN A 7 -3.40 21.36 -11.53
N GLY A 8 -3.93 20.19 -11.16
CA GLY A 8 -4.84 19.40 -11.96
C GLY A 8 -4.18 18.28 -12.79
N ASP A 9 -2.87 18.25 -12.92
CA ASP A 9 -2.15 17.20 -13.64
C ASP A 9 -2.25 15.84 -12.93
N LEU A 10 -2.08 14.75 -13.68
CA LEU A 10 -1.94 13.41 -13.13
C LEU A 10 -0.45 13.04 -13.01
N ALA A 11 -0.04 12.57 -11.84
CA ALA A 11 1.25 11.92 -11.65
C ALA A 11 1.07 10.39 -11.66
N LEU A 12 1.80 9.69 -12.53
CA LEU A 12 1.89 8.24 -12.60
C LEU A 12 3.24 7.79 -12.04
N PHE A 13 3.19 7.02 -10.96
CA PHE A 13 4.38 6.37 -10.38
C PHE A 13 4.40 4.89 -10.75
N HIS A 14 5.52 4.43 -11.27
CA HIS A 14 5.68 3.05 -11.69
C HIS A 14 7.12 2.55 -11.46
N CYS A 15 7.29 1.24 -11.44
CA CYS A 15 8.59 0.62 -11.46
C CYS A 15 9.04 0.40 -12.91
N GLN A 16 10.27 0.81 -13.21
CA GLN A 16 11.00 0.37 -14.40
C GLN A 16 11.96 -0.72 -13.97
N LYS A 17 11.56 -1.96 -14.19
CA LYS A 17 12.35 -3.14 -13.83
C LYS A 17 13.29 -3.50 -14.99
N ASN A 18 14.58 -3.28 -14.79
CA ASN A 18 15.61 -3.54 -15.80
C ASN A 18 16.27 -4.93 -15.62
N THR A 19 16.29 -5.44 -14.37
CA THR A 19 16.75 -6.79 -14.03
C THR A 19 15.82 -7.44 -13.01
N GLU A 20 15.97 -8.76 -12.81
CA GLU A 20 15.10 -9.49 -11.88
C GLU A 20 15.30 -9.09 -10.40
N SER A 21 16.50 -8.69 -9.99
CA SER A 21 16.81 -8.51 -8.57
C SER A 21 17.72 -7.34 -8.23
N SER A 22 18.36 -6.70 -9.20
CA SER A 22 19.42 -5.72 -8.92
C SER A 22 19.16 -4.31 -9.44
N ASP A 23 18.30 -4.12 -10.42
CA ASP A 23 17.95 -2.79 -10.95
C ASP A 23 16.46 -2.69 -11.25
N CYS A 24 15.75 -2.09 -10.31
CA CYS A 24 14.36 -1.67 -10.44
C CYS A 24 14.25 -0.24 -9.94
N ARG A 25 13.81 0.68 -10.80
CA ARG A 25 13.79 2.11 -10.54
C ARG A 25 12.38 2.61 -10.38
N VAL A 26 12.18 3.48 -9.43
CA VAL A 26 10.95 4.25 -9.29
C VAL A 26 10.97 5.40 -10.28
N MET A 27 9.96 5.46 -11.11
CA MET A 27 9.78 6.47 -12.16
C MET A 27 8.49 7.24 -11.93
N MET A 28 8.49 8.51 -12.31
CA MET A 28 7.31 9.37 -12.33
C MET A 28 7.09 9.92 -13.74
N ARG A 29 5.84 9.94 -14.20
CA ARG A 29 5.40 10.61 -15.43
C ARG A 29 4.25 11.55 -15.09
N ILE A 30 4.15 12.65 -15.82
CA ILE A 30 3.08 13.64 -15.66
C ILE A 30 2.23 13.68 -16.91
N SER A 31 0.92 13.78 -16.72
CA SER A 31 -0.07 14.05 -17.78
C SER A 31 -0.85 15.31 -17.41
N ALA A 32 -0.90 16.25 -18.36
CA ALA A 32 -1.70 17.48 -18.26
C ALA A 32 -3.06 17.39 -19.00
N ASP A 33 -3.38 16.22 -19.53
CA ASP A 33 -4.55 15.98 -20.40
C ASP A 33 -5.38 14.75 -19.98
N ASP A 34 -5.47 14.52 -18.66
CA ASP A 34 -6.22 13.41 -18.05
C ASP A 34 -5.77 12.01 -18.53
N GLY A 35 -4.47 11.82 -18.72
CA GLY A 35 -3.88 10.53 -19.04
C GLY A 35 -3.83 10.18 -20.53
N LYS A 36 -4.20 11.09 -21.42
CA LYS A 36 -4.13 10.86 -22.87
C LYS A 36 -2.68 10.85 -23.36
N THR A 37 -1.86 11.76 -22.85
CA THR A 37 -0.42 11.79 -23.12
C THR A 37 0.38 11.90 -21.82
N TRP A 38 1.64 11.45 -21.85
CA TRP A 38 2.52 11.39 -20.69
C TRP A 38 3.91 11.95 -21.01
N SER A 39 4.48 12.67 -20.05
CA SER A 39 5.84 13.18 -20.12
C SER A 39 6.87 12.06 -20.22
N ALA A 40 8.11 12.38 -20.55
CA ALA A 40 9.25 11.51 -20.31
C ALA A 40 9.32 11.13 -18.82
N GLY A 41 9.79 9.89 -18.54
CA GLY A 41 9.93 9.40 -17.17
C GLY A 41 11.03 10.15 -16.40
N LYS A 42 10.68 10.72 -15.23
CA LYS A 42 11.64 11.24 -14.25
C LYS A 42 11.96 10.13 -13.26
N GLN A 43 13.26 9.82 -13.10
CA GLN A 43 13.72 8.83 -12.13
C GLN A 43 13.70 9.42 -10.71
N LEU A 44 13.14 8.67 -9.75
CA LEU A 44 13.02 9.07 -8.34
C LEU A 44 13.92 8.25 -7.40
N SER A 45 14.36 7.06 -7.81
CA SER A 45 15.25 6.21 -7.00
C SER A 45 16.59 5.95 -7.71
N PRO A 46 17.68 5.64 -6.97
CA PRO A 46 18.99 5.38 -7.57
C PRO A 46 18.96 4.23 -8.57
N ALA A 47 19.79 4.36 -9.64
CA ALA A 47 20.08 3.25 -10.56
C ALA A 47 20.95 2.17 -9.87
N GLY A 48 20.90 0.94 -10.40
CA GLY A 48 21.73 -0.17 -9.90
C GLY A 48 21.31 -0.69 -8.52
N LYS A 49 20.05 -0.37 -8.10
CA LYS A 49 19.42 -0.91 -6.90
C LYS A 49 17.99 -1.33 -7.20
N TYR A 50 17.52 -2.34 -6.52
CA TYR A 50 16.14 -2.76 -6.63
C TYR A 50 15.28 -1.98 -5.63
N THR A 51 14.57 -0.96 -6.12
CA THR A 51 13.56 -0.22 -5.36
C THR A 51 12.19 -0.60 -5.86
N GLY A 52 11.37 -1.22 -5.02
CA GLY A 52 10.02 -1.66 -5.37
C GLY A 52 8.95 -0.68 -4.89
N LEU A 53 7.89 -0.56 -5.68
CA LEU A 53 6.61 0.03 -5.29
C LEU A 53 5.56 -1.07 -5.25
N THR A 54 4.49 -0.83 -4.51
CA THR A 54 3.30 -1.66 -4.52
C THR A 54 2.13 -0.89 -5.12
N ASN A 55 1.17 -1.59 -5.70
CA ASN A 55 0.01 -0.98 -6.34
C ASN A 55 -0.89 -0.23 -5.34
N GLY A 56 -1.44 0.91 -5.76
CA GLY A 56 -2.39 1.69 -4.98
C GLY A 56 -1.80 2.39 -3.73
N ARG A 57 -0.49 2.64 -3.70
CA ARG A 57 0.25 3.11 -2.54
C ARG A 57 0.95 4.45 -2.80
N CYS A 58 0.15 5.50 -2.83
CA CYS A 58 0.62 6.87 -2.87
C CYS A 58 -0.46 7.73 -2.21
N ILE A 59 -0.13 8.42 -1.14
CA ILE A 59 -1.10 9.25 -0.40
C ILE A 59 -0.62 10.69 -0.30
N ARG A 60 -1.59 11.60 -0.22
CA ARG A 60 -1.37 13.00 0.14
C ARG A 60 -1.87 13.24 1.55
N LEU A 61 -1.00 13.68 2.43
CA LEU A 61 -1.36 14.08 3.79
C LEU A 61 -2.15 15.39 3.81
N ARG A 62 -2.85 15.66 4.89
CA ARG A 62 -3.58 16.93 5.12
C ARG A 62 -2.66 18.16 5.05
N THR A 63 -1.39 18.00 5.40
CA THR A 63 -0.36 19.05 5.23
C THR A 63 -0.06 19.35 3.76
N GLY A 64 -0.42 18.46 2.86
CA GLY A 64 -0.12 18.52 1.42
C GLY A 64 1.10 17.72 1.01
N ARG A 65 1.89 17.20 1.95
CA ARG A 65 3.00 16.28 1.65
C ARG A 65 2.49 15.05 0.92
N ILE A 66 3.22 14.61 -0.09
CA ILE A 66 2.97 13.36 -0.79
C ILE A 66 3.93 12.29 -0.22
N LEU A 67 3.37 11.13 0.12
CA LEU A 67 4.13 9.93 0.45
C LEU A 67 3.96 8.91 -0.67
N LEU A 68 5.07 8.43 -1.21
CA LEU A 68 5.11 7.30 -2.13
C LEU A 68 5.80 6.14 -1.41
N GLU A 69 5.04 5.11 -1.10
CA GLU A 69 5.50 3.97 -0.31
C GLU A 69 6.42 3.08 -1.15
N ALA A 70 7.63 2.86 -0.65
CA ALA A 70 8.69 2.10 -1.32
C ALA A 70 9.36 1.10 -0.37
N TRP A 71 10.07 0.15 -0.97
CA TRP A 71 10.91 -0.79 -0.23
C TRP A 71 12.20 -1.09 -1.00
N GLN A 72 13.28 -1.36 -0.26
CA GLN A 72 14.58 -1.70 -0.83
C GLN A 72 15.40 -2.52 0.18
N GLY A 73 15.97 -3.64 -0.26
CA GLY A 73 16.91 -4.43 0.55
C GLY A 73 16.32 -5.09 1.80
N GLY A 74 14.99 -5.08 1.96
CA GLY A 74 14.30 -5.58 3.14
C GLY A 74 13.93 -4.51 4.14
N ASP A 75 14.04 -3.24 3.76
CA ASP A 75 13.54 -2.07 4.48
C ASP A 75 12.35 -1.48 3.75
N SER A 76 11.36 -1.01 4.49
CA SER A 76 10.27 -0.17 4.00
C SER A 76 10.57 1.31 4.31
N TYR A 77 10.05 2.22 3.50
CA TYR A 77 10.19 3.66 3.69
C TYR A 77 9.21 4.43 2.80
N CYS A 78 9.16 5.73 2.95
CA CYS A 78 8.45 6.62 2.04
C CYS A 78 9.42 7.51 1.28
N VAL A 79 9.15 7.71 0.00
CA VAL A 79 9.74 8.78 -0.80
C VAL A 79 8.80 9.98 -0.67
N LEU A 80 9.31 11.12 -0.22
CA LEU A 80 8.55 12.27 0.25
C LEU A 80 8.66 13.43 -0.72
N SER A 81 7.55 14.14 -0.94
CA SER A 81 7.54 15.43 -1.64
C SER A 81 6.71 16.45 -0.86
N ASP A 82 7.30 17.62 -0.59
CA ASP A 82 6.65 18.74 0.09
C ASP A 82 6.19 19.85 -0.88
N ASP A 83 6.51 19.71 -2.16
CA ASP A 83 6.31 20.73 -3.20
C ASP A 83 5.45 20.23 -4.38
N ASP A 84 4.51 19.32 -4.05
CA ASP A 84 3.54 18.73 -4.99
C ASP A 84 4.21 17.97 -6.15
N GLY A 85 5.26 17.18 -5.83
CA GLY A 85 5.91 16.27 -6.76
C GLY A 85 7.07 16.87 -7.57
N LYS A 86 7.46 18.11 -7.33
CA LYS A 86 8.59 18.76 -8.04
C LYS A 86 9.93 18.17 -7.57
N THR A 87 10.12 18.06 -6.25
CA THR A 87 11.30 17.46 -5.64
C THR A 87 10.92 16.29 -4.72
N TRP A 88 11.85 15.33 -4.57
CA TRP A 88 11.65 14.10 -3.82
C TRP A 88 12.89 13.75 -3.01
N ARG A 89 12.67 13.19 -1.83
CA ARG A 89 13.72 12.68 -0.94
C ARG A 89 13.27 11.42 -0.21
N ASP A 90 14.20 10.56 0.18
CA ASP A 90 13.88 9.41 1.01
C ASP A 90 13.65 9.85 2.47
N GLY A 91 12.59 9.30 3.09
CA GLY A 91 12.45 9.28 4.54
C GLY A 91 13.31 8.19 5.17
N GLN A 92 13.27 8.11 6.50
CA GLN A 92 13.97 7.07 7.26
C GLN A 92 13.50 5.67 6.81
N ARG A 93 14.46 4.77 6.64
CA ARG A 93 14.19 3.34 6.43
C ARG A 93 13.80 2.67 7.73
N VAL A 94 12.82 1.79 7.65
CA VAL A 94 12.27 1.08 8.80
C VAL A 94 12.12 -0.39 8.50
N ARG A 95 12.48 -1.23 9.48
CA ARG A 95 12.25 -2.68 9.46
C ARG A 95 12.11 -3.21 10.88
N PRO A 96 11.43 -4.36 11.09
CA PRO A 96 11.42 -5.03 12.39
C PRO A 96 12.84 -5.41 12.85
N ALA A 97 13.07 -5.42 14.17
CA ALA A 97 14.36 -5.83 14.77
C ALA A 97 14.81 -7.20 14.30
N LYS A 98 13.88 -8.10 13.98
CA LYS A 98 14.14 -9.41 13.38
C LYS A 98 13.45 -9.50 12.03
N GLY A 99 14.16 -9.96 11.00
CA GLY A 99 13.62 -10.20 9.65
C GLY A 99 13.69 -8.99 8.74
N LYS A 100 12.92 -9.05 7.68
CA LYS A 100 12.83 -8.05 6.61
C LYS A 100 11.37 -7.63 6.43
N CYS A 101 11.16 -6.46 5.87
CA CYS A 101 9.83 -6.00 5.48
C CYS A 101 9.84 -5.46 4.04
N TYR A 102 8.66 -5.48 3.45
CA TYR A 102 8.44 -5.14 2.05
C TYR A 102 7.08 -4.48 1.87
N GLU A 103 6.88 -3.90 0.70
CA GLU A 103 5.56 -3.53 0.16
C GLU A 103 4.67 -2.82 1.18
N PRO A 104 5.16 -1.69 1.74
CA PRO A 104 4.44 -0.97 2.77
C PRO A 104 3.13 -0.35 2.26
N ALA A 105 2.23 -0.05 3.20
CA ALA A 105 1.03 0.73 2.97
C ALA A 105 0.86 1.76 4.07
N CYS A 106 0.72 3.03 3.72
CA CYS A 106 0.56 4.12 4.66
C CYS A 106 -0.87 4.62 4.74
N ILE A 107 -1.24 5.13 5.92
CA ILE A 107 -2.46 5.89 6.12
C ILE A 107 -2.23 6.99 7.14
N GLU A 108 -2.82 8.18 6.87
CA GLU A 108 -2.86 9.26 7.85
C GLU A 108 -3.98 9.00 8.85
N LEU A 109 -3.64 8.99 10.14
CA LEU A 109 -4.56 8.80 11.23
C LEU A 109 -5.31 10.11 11.56
N SER A 110 -6.39 10.01 12.33
CA SER A 110 -7.23 11.16 12.69
C SER A 110 -6.45 12.21 13.49
N ASP A 111 -5.47 11.80 14.29
CA ASP A 111 -4.61 12.66 15.09
C ASP A 111 -3.41 13.27 14.33
N GLY A 112 -3.28 12.99 13.03
CA GLY A 112 -2.22 13.52 12.17
C GLY A 112 -0.96 12.66 12.09
N ARG A 113 -0.83 11.62 12.92
CA ARG A 113 0.23 10.63 12.73
C ARG A 113 0.03 9.87 11.42
N VAL A 114 1.11 9.33 10.90
CA VAL A 114 1.05 8.37 9.79
C VAL A 114 1.34 6.98 10.31
N MET A 115 0.49 6.02 10.01
CA MET A 115 0.76 4.60 10.23
C MET A 115 1.27 3.99 8.93
N ILE A 116 2.37 3.23 9.03
CA ILE A 116 2.86 2.36 7.96
C ILE A 116 2.64 0.90 8.36
N LEU A 117 1.94 0.16 7.51
CA LEU A 117 1.84 -1.30 7.60
C LEU A 117 2.84 -1.93 6.65
N MET A 118 3.52 -2.97 7.08
CA MET A 118 4.60 -3.62 6.33
C MET A 118 4.34 -5.11 6.22
N ARG A 119 4.43 -5.64 5.00
CA ARG A 119 4.50 -7.07 4.74
C ARG A 119 5.75 -7.65 5.38
N THR A 120 5.61 -8.75 6.11
CA THR A 120 6.74 -9.48 6.71
C THR A 120 6.57 -10.99 6.52
N GLY A 121 7.68 -11.74 6.65
CA GLY A 121 7.66 -13.20 6.80
C GLY A 121 7.50 -13.65 8.26
N LEU A 122 7.08 -12.77 9.18
CA LEU A 122 7.02 -12.99 10.62
C LEU A 122 5.62 -13.39 11.11
N GLY A 123 4.74 -13.85 10.21
CA GLY A 123 3.40 -14.34 10.54
C GLY A 123 2.29 -13.30 10.48
N GLY A 124 2.55 -12.11 9.97
CA GLY A 124 1.55 -11.06 9.79
C GLY A 124 2.14 -9.72 9.39
N GLN A 125 1.28 -8.71 9.41
CA GLN A 125 1.68 -7.33 9.16
C GLN A 125 2.33 -6.73 10.42
N TYR A 126 3.36 -5.91 10.21
CA TYR A 126 3.94 -5.07 11.27
C TYR A 126 3.53 -3.63 11.04
N LYS A 127 3.37 -2.85 12.12
CA LYS A 127 3.10 -1.41 12.06
C LYS A 127 4.22 -0.59 12.68
N SER A 128 4.40 0.61 12.17
CA SER A 128 5.18 1.67 12.78
C SER A 128 4.45 2.99 12.63
N LEU A 129 4.73 3.97 13.46
CA LEU A 129 4.07 5.26 13.49
C LEU A 129 5.07 6.39 13.27
N SER A 130 4.67 7.40 12.53
CA SER A 130 5.39 8.63 12.30
C SER A 130 4.60 9.82 12.85
N LYS A 131 5.27 10.74 13.55
CA LYS A 131 4.69 12.01 14.04
C LYS A 131 5.06 13.21 13.16
N ASP A 132 5.92 13.01 12.18
CA ASP A 132 6.53 14.04 11.34
C ASP A 132 6.22 13.82 9.84
N GLY A 133 5.10 13.14 9.57
CA GLY A 133 4.64 12.92 8.21
C GLY A 133 5.53 12.00 7.39
N GLY A 134 6.05 10.93 7.98
CA GLY A 134 6.80 9.89 7.30
C GLY A 134 8.31 10.14 7.21
N GLU A 135 8.84 11.15 7.91
CA GLU A 135 10.29 11.39 8.00
C GLU A 135 10.97 10.34 8.84
N THR A 136 10.46 10.15 10.06
CA THR A 136 10.97 9.18 11.03
C THR A 136 9.87 8.25 11.53
N TRP A 137 10.27 7.08 12.02
CA TRP A 137 9.36 6.01 12.39
C TRP A 137 9.72 5.43 13.76
N THR A 138 8.70 5.04 14.52
CA THR A 138 8.90 4.24 15.74
C THR A 138 9.43 2.85 15.40
N GLU A 139 9.91 2.11 16.40
CA GLU A 139 10.25 0.69 16.24
C GLU A 139 9.00 -0.09 15.78
N PRO A 140 9.10 -0.90 14.71
CA PRO A 140 7.99 -1.71 14.23
C PRO A 140 7.53 -2.77 15.22
N VAL A 141 6.21 -2.86 15.40
CA VAL A 141 5.56 -3.86 16.24
C VAL A 141 4.60 -4.73 15.45
N PRO A 142 4.36 -5.99 15.84
CA PRO A 142 3.37 -6.83 15.21
C PRO A 142 1.96 -6.26 15.38
N THR A 143 1.08 -6.57 14.42
CA THR A 143 -0.34 -6.19 14.46
C THR A 143 -1.23 -7.42 14.61
N PRO A 144 -2.53 -7.24 14.97
CA PRO A 144 -3.52 -8.30 14.89
C PRO A 144 -3.80 -8.81 13.47
N LEU A 145 -3.32 -8.13 12.42
CA LEU A 145 -3.46 -8.55 11.02
C LEU A 145 -2.49 -9.70 10.70
N THR A 146 -2.71 -10.83 11.35
CA THR A 146 -1.92 -12.06 11.15
C THR A 146 -2.23 -12.70 9.80
N GLY A 147 -1.26 -13.41 9.23
CA GLY A 147 -1.48 -14.08 7.94
C GLY A 147 -0.22 -14.39 7.17
N SER A 148 -0.39 -14.75 5.91
CA SER A 148 0.70 -15.12 5.02
C SER A 148 1.61 -13.93 4.68
N ASP A 149 2.80 -14.24 4.18
CA ASP A 149 3.75 -13.26 3.61
C ASP A 149 3.19 -12.65 2.31
N ALA A 150 2.32 -11.65 2.47
CA ALA A 150 1.64 -10.93 1.39
C ALA A 150 1.33 -9.49 1.82
N PRO A 151 1.23 -8.54 0.87
CA PRO A 151 0.94 -7.15 1.20
C PRO A 151 -0.51 -6.94 1.66
N VAL A 152 -0.71 -5.92 2.49
CA VAL A 152 -2.03 -5.42 2.92
C VAL A 152 -2.39 -4.17 2.13
N ALA A 153 -3.67 -3.96 1.80
CA ALA A 153 -4.20 -2.64 1.46
C ALA A 153 -4.85 -2.04 2.70
N ILE A 154 -4.66 -0.74 2.91
CA ILE A 154 -5.33 0.01 3.97
C ILE A 154 -5.92 1.29 3.39
N THR A 155 -7.13 1.63 3.82
CA THR A 155 -7.83 2.84 3.42
C THR A 155 -8.82 3.26 4.49
N ARG A 156 -9.33 4.49 4.41
CA ARG A 156 -10.41 4.97 5.25
C ARG A 156 -11.74 4.85 4.52
N ILE A 157 -12.76 4.33 5.20
CA ILE A 157 -14.13 4.23 4.66
C ILE A 157 -14.73 5.65 4.67
N PRO A 158 -15.10 6.21 3.50
CA PRO A 158 -15.51 7.62 3.43
C PRO A 158 -16.77 7.95 4.25
N THR A 159 -17.68 6.99 4.40
CA THR A 159 -18.98 7.20 5.05
C THR A 159 -18.93 7.14 6.58
N THR A 160 -17.94 6.45 7.16
CA THR A 160 -17.86 6.22 8.61
C THR A 160 -16.59 6.78 9.24
N GLY A 161 -15.52 6.93 8.42
CA GLY A 161 -14.20 7.30 8.90
C GLY A 161 -13.38 6.13 9.46
N ASP A 162 -13.95 4.93 9.58
CA ASP A 162 -13.25 3.74 10.06
C ASP A 162 -12.16 3.29 9.08
N LEU A 163 -11.13 2.60 9.57
CA LEU A 163 -10.12 2.01 8.70
C LEU A 163 -10.61 0.67 8.15
N LEU A 164 -10.29 0.41 6.88
CA LEU A 164 -10.47 -0.87 6.20
C LEU A 164 -9.12 -1.43 5.83
N ALA A 165 -8.80 -2.65 6.28
CA ALA A 165 -7.65 -3.43 5.82
C ALA A 165 -8.13 -4.59 4.96
N ILE A 166 -7.39 -4.90 3.87
CA ILE A 166 -7.61 -6.08 3.03
C ILE A 166 -6.28 -6.79 2.84
N TRP A 167 -6.23 -8.05 3.29
CA TRP A 167 -5.00 -8.86 3.26
C TRP A 167 -5.31 -10.36 3.22
N ASN A 168 -4.27 -11.19 3.23
CA ASN A 168 -4.45 -12.64 3.31
C ASN A 168 -4.43 -13.09 4.78
N HIS A 169 -5.60 -13.20 5.40
CA HIS A 169 -5.76 -13.71 6.76
C HIS A 169 -5.68 -15.23 6.78
N ASN A 170 -4.48 -15.76 6.88
CA ASN A 170 -4.22 -17.21 6.94
C ASN A 170 -3.09 -17.50 7.95
N PRO A 171 -3.38 -17.37 9.26
CA PRO A 171 -2.38 -17.57 10.32
C PRO A 171 -1.76 -18.97 10.24
N GLY A 172 -0.44 -19.06 10.34
CA GLY A 172 0.31 -20.32 10.29
C GLY A 172 0.49 -20.90 8.89
N SER A 173 0.00 -20.24 7.84
CA SER A 173 0.13 -20.69 6.46
C SER A 173 0.86 -19.68 5.59
N LYS A 174 1.54 -20.17 4.55
CA LYS A 174 2.11 -19.33 3.48
C LYS A 174 1.16 -19.09 2.31
N ARG A 175 -0.03 -19.70 2.33
CA ARG A 175 -1.00 -19.58 1.24
C ARG A 175 -1.65 -18.20 1.24
N ARG A 176 -1.88 -17.65 0.06
CA ARG A 176 -2.57 -16.37 -0.16
C ARG A 176 -4.06 -16.56 -0.39
N ASN A 177 -4.69 -17.34 0.48
CA ASN A 177 -6.11 -17.64 0.51
C ASN A 177 -6.52 -17.87 1.97
N PRO A 178 -7.59 -17.21 2.47
CA PRO A 178 -8.49 -16.28 1.80
C PRO A 178 -7.89 -14.88 1.57
N LEU A 179 -8.56 -14.05 0.77
CA LEU A 179 -8.42 -12.61 0.77
C LEU A 179 -9.50 -12.03 1.70
N THR A 180 -9.09 -11.45 2.81
CA THR A 180 -9.97 -11.05 3.92
C THR A 180 -9.97 -9.54 4.11
N ALA A 181 -11.13 -8.98 4.45
CA ALA A 181 -11.32 -7.61 4.89
C ALA A 181 -11.59 -7.57 6.40
N ALA A 182 -11.14 -6.53 7.08
CA ALA A 182 -11.53 -6.19 8.45
C ALA A 182 -11.57 -4.68 8.64
N ILE A 183 -12.35 -4.21 9.60
CA ILE A 183 -12.45 -2.80 9.96
C ILE A 183 -11.84 -2.52 11.33
N SER A 184 -11.33 -1.30 11.49
CA SER A 184 -10.88 -0.75 12.77
C SER A 184 -11.57 0.58 13.02
N LYS A 185 -12.12 0.73 14.22
CA LYS A 185 -12.79 1.96 14.70
C LYS A 185 -11.90 2.80 15.63
N ASP A 186 -10.69 2.32 15.90
CA ASP A 186 -9.74 2.87 16.86
C ASP A 186 -8.35 3.10 16.24
N GLU A 187 -8.35 3.52 14.98
CA GLU A 187 -7.13 3.90 14.26
C GLU A 187 -6.08 2.77 14.15
N GLY A 188 -6.56 1.51 14.02
CA GLY A 188 -5.72 0.34 13.77
C GLY A 188 -5.18 -0.34 15.03
N GLU A 189 -5.73 -0.05 16.21
CA GLU A 189 -5.38 -0.76 17.44
C GLU A 189 -6.11 -2.11 17.51
N THR A 190 -7.42 -2.14 17.24
CA THR A 190 -8.20 -3.38 17.12
C THR A 190 -8.86 -3.52 15.77
N TRP A 191 -9.12 -4.76 15.37
CA TRP A 191 -9.73 -5.11 14.09
C TRP A 191 -10.90 -6.06 14.31
N THR A 192 -12.01 -5.77 13.65
CA THR A 192 -13.28 -6.51 13.77
C THR A 192 -13.89 -6.78 12.41
N ASN A 193 -15.03 -7.49 12.39
CA ASN A 193 -15.80 -7.79 11.18
C ASN A 193 -14.98 -8.44 10.07
N PHE A 194 -14.23 -9.48 10.42
CA PHE A 194 -13.47 -10.25 9.45
C PHE A 194 -14.41 -10.91 8.44
N ARG A 195 -14.29 -10.53 7.17
CA ARG A 195 -15.08 -11.08 6.05
C ARG A 195 -14.18 -11.42 4.87
N ASN A 196 -14.41 -12.58 4.27
CA ASN A 196 -13.66 -12.98 3.10
C ASN A 196 -14.21 -12.28 1.85
N VAL A 197 -13.36 -11.49 1.21
CA VAL A 197 -13.59 -10.95 -0.13
C VAL A 197 -13.54 -12.08 -1.15
N GLU A 198 -12.60 -13.02 -0.93
CA GLU A 198 -12.46 -14.25 -1.70
C GLU A 198 -12.06 -15.40 -0.76
N ASP A 199 -12.69 -16.56 -0.92
CA ASP A 199 -12.45 -17.76 -0.10
C ASP A 199 -12.66 -19.07 -0.88
N THR A 200 -12.42 -19.05 -2.17
CA THR A 200 -12.59 -20.23 -3.02
C THR A 200 -11.62 -21.37 -2.68
N PRO A 201 -11.85 -22.60 -3.23
CA PRO A 201 -11.10 -23.81 -2.84
C PRO A 201 -9.59 -23.69 -2.81
N ALA A 202 -8.96 -24.62 -2.12
CA ALA A 202 -7.57 -24.64 -1.62
C ALA A 202 -6.44 -24.29 -2.61
N ASP A 203 -6.68 -24.25 -3.88
CA ASP A 203 -5.72 -24.05 -4.97
C ASP A 203 -5.69 -22.62 -5.54
N ASP A 204 -6.64 -21.77 -5.15
CA ASP A 204 -6.64 -20.36 -5.56
C ASP A 204 -5.73 -19.53 -4.66
N ALA A 205 -5.11 -18.52 -5.23
CA ALA A 205 -4.31 -17.53 -4.50
C ALA A 205 -4.67 -16.12 -4.97
N TRP A 206 -4.95 -15.27 -4.00
CA TRP A 206 -5.34 -13.88 -4.21
C TRP A 206 -4.32 -12.98 -3.55
N ALA A 207 -3.83 -11.96 -4.22
CA ALA A 207 -2.88 -11.07 -3.59
C ALA A 207 -2.86 -9.68 -4.23
N TYR A 208 -2.09 -8.79 -3.61
CA TYR A 208 -1.88 -7.42 -4.06
C TYR A 208 -3.20 -6.64 -4.17
N PRO A 209 -4.01 -6.59 -3.10
CA PRO A 209 -5.21 -5.77 -3.11
C PRO A 209 -4.87 -4.28 -3.24
N ALA A 210 -5.70 -3.57 -4.00
CA ALA A 210 -5.76 -2.12 -3.98
C ALA A 210 -7.22 -1.71 -3.89
N VAL A 211 -7.50 -0.62 -3.18
CA VAL A 211 -8.87 -0.14 -2.93
C VAL A 211 -8.99 1.30 -3.39
N THR A 212 -10.01 1.57 -4.18
CA THR A 212 -10.42 2.94 -4.56
C THR A 212 -11.89 3.10 -4.24
N TRP A 213 -12.26 4.20 -3.57
CA TRP A 213 -13.64 4.51 -3.27
C TRP A 213 -14.28 5.34 -4.38
N VAL A 214 -15.48 4.95 -4.79
CA VAL A 214 -16.36 5.72 -5.69
C VAL A 214 -17.71 5.85 -4.99
N GLY A 215 -17.97 7.03 -4.46
CA GLY A 215 -19.10 7.23 -3.54
C GLY A 215 -18.98 6.32 -2.32
N ASP A 216 -20.02 5.52 -2.07
CA ASP A 216 -20.09 4.53 -0.99
C ASP A 216 -19.57 3.13 -1.39
N ARG A 217 -18.99 2.98 -2.56
CA ARG A 217 -18.52 1.67 -3.06
C ARG A 217 -17.01 1.58 -3.09
N ALA A 218 -16.48 0.52 -2.50
CA ALA A 218 -15.09 0.10 -2.64
C ALA A 218 -14.89 -0.67 -3.96
N LEU A 219 -14.06 -0.14 -4.84
CA LEU A 219 -13.54 -0.86 -6.00
C LEU A 219 -12.24 -1.54 -5.56
N ILE A 220 -12.26 -2.86 -5.46
CA ILE A 220 -11.14 -3.67 -4.97
C ILE A 220 -10.54 -4.41 -6.15
N THR A 221 -9.30 -4.11 -6.51
CA THR A 221 -8.54 -4.86 -7.52
C THR A 221 -7.51 -5.75 -6.83
N TYR A 222 -7.28 -6.94 -7.35
CA TYR A 222 -6.30 -7.90 -6.83
C TYR A 222 -5.93 -8.91 -7.92
N PHE A 223 -4.77 -9.55 -7.75
CA PHE A 223 -4.35 -10.64 -8.61
C PHE A 223 -5.01 -11.96 -8.20
N ASN A 224 -5.40 -12.75 -9.21
CA ASN A 224 -5.70 -14.16 -9.13
C ASN A 224 -4.59 -14.95 -9.84
N TYR A 225 -4.04 -15.93 -9.14
CA TYR A 225 -2.94 -16.76 -9.66
C TYR A 225 -3.41 -18.12 -10.20
N LYS A 226 -4.72 -18.43 -10.13
CA LYS A 226 -5.26 -19.70 -10.64
C LYS A 226 -5.23 -19.73 -12.17
N GLY A 227 -4.61 -20.76 -12.72
CA GLY A 227 -4.54 -20.96 -14.17
C GLY A 227 -3.72 -19.90 -14.92
N GLY A 228 -2.89 -19.13 -14.21
CA GLY A 228 -2.11 -18.02 -14.70
C GLY A 228 -2.46 -16.71 -13.98
N LEU A 229 -1.65 -15.68 -14.20
CA LEU A 229 -1.86 -14.38 -13.58
C LEU A 229 -2.99 -13.62 -14.28
N SER A 230 -4.05 -13.31 -13.55
CA SER A 230 -5.15 -12.45 -14.01
C SER A 230 -5.50 -11.38 -12.97
N LEU A 231 -6.08 -10.28 -13.42
CA LEU A 231 -6.59 -9.22 -12.57
C LEU A 231 -8.08 -9.42 -12.31
N LYS A 232 -8.48 -9.29 -11.06
CA LYS A 232 -9.89 -9.29 -10.63
C LYS A 232 -10.29 -7.91 -10.14
N LEU A 233 -11.59 -7.60 -10.28
CA LEU A 233 -12.23 -6.42 -9.72
C LEU A 233 -13.49 -6.84 -8.99
N ARG A 234 -13.63 -6.39 -7.73
CA ARG A 234 -14.89 -6.42 -6.99
C ARG A 234 -15.35 -5.01 -6.65
N SER A 235 -16.66 -4.79 -6.73
CA SER A 235 -17.32 -3.56 -6.28
C SER A 235 -18.26 -3.90 -5.13
N LEU A 236 -17.91 -3.46 -3.93
CA LEU A 236 -18.66 -3.75 -2.70
C LEU A 236 -19.14 -2.44 -2.05
N PRO A 237 -20.41 -2.35 -1.59
CA PRO A 237 -20.87 -1.19 -0.84
C PRO A 237 -20.19 -1.12 0.54
N ALA A 238 -20.01 0.08 1.10
CA ALA A 238 -19.39 0.27 2.43
C ALA A 238 -20.06 -0.59 3.51
N GLY A 239 -21.40 -0.69 3.50
CA GLY A 239 -22.14 -1.53 4.44
C GLY A 239 -21.83 -3.03 4.38
N TRP A 240 -21.19 -3.51 3.29
CA TRP A 240 -20.77 -4.91 3.19
C TRP A 240 -19.69 -5.25 4.22
N PHE A 241 -18.89 -4.29 4.66
CA PHE A 241 -17.79 -4.52 5.61
C PHE A 241 -18.26 -4.56 7.07
N TYR A 242 -19.52 -4.22 7.37
CA TYR A 242 -20.14 -4.20 8.71
C TYR A 242 -21.15 -5.40 8.89
#